data_2b9e02a2fa395e4ececf133c6a540be0
#
_entry.id   2b9e02a2fa395e4ececf133c6a540be0
#
_cell.length_a   1.000
_cell.length_b   1.000
_cell.length_c   1.000
_cell.angle_alpha   90.00
_cell.angle_beta   90.00
_cell.angle_gamma   90.00
#
_symmetry.space_group_name_H-M   'P 1'
#
loop_
_entity.id
_entity.type
_entity.pdbx_description
1 polymer ?
#
loop_
_entity_poly.entity_id
_entity_poly.type
_entity_poly.pdbx_seq_one_letter_code
_entity_poly.pdbx_strand_id
1 'polypeptide(L)'
;MDLLNNMWRNFCINDTYEPGSIFKTVTATAALETGVVGLNDSFTCSGATVVSDRRIRCHKTTGHGTQDFTHTVYNSCNPAFVEWGRRVGTDNMYLYMGKLGLLTKTGIDLSGEAGTIIHKQENVGAVELATMSFGQSFQITPVQMLRAVSAIVNGGRLVTPHFGLYTSSSDGSVVNEFAYSTQDEAISSQTSETMKKILEGVVSEGGGTKAYIDGYSIGGKTATSQKLPRGSGKYISCLLYT
;
A
#
# COMPACT_ATOMS: atom_id res chain seq x y z
N MET A 1 -24.96 10.39 22.01
CA MET A 1 -23.49 10.51 21.93
C MET A 1 -22.93 9.83 20.68
N ASP A 2 -23.32 8.58 20.39
CA ASP A 2 -22.73 7.81 19.25
C ASP A 2 -22.98 8.44 17.87
N LEU A 3 -24.17 9.03 17.65
CA LEU A 3 -24.48 9.73 16.40
C LEU A 3 -23.59 10.97 16.18
N LEU A 4 -23.34 11.75 17.24
CA LEU A 4 -22.47 12.92 17.18
C LEU A 4 -21.02 12.50 16.95
N ASN A 5 -20.54 11.45 17.64
CA ASN A 5 -19.20 10.92 17.45
C ASN A 5 -18.99 10.39 16.01
N ASN A 6 -20.02 9.78 15.41
CA ASN A 6 -19.97 9.31 14.03
C ASN A 6 -19.94 10.47 13.02
N MET A 7 -20.57 11.60 13.32
CA MET A 7 -20.52 12.80 12.45
C MET A 7 -19.13 13.42 12.39
N TRP A 8 -18.37 13.36 13.48
CA TRP A 8 -17.01 13.90 13.56
C TRP A 8 -15.93 12.94 13.10
N ARG A 9 -16.31 11.68 12.85
CA ARG A 9 -15.36 10.65 12.45
C ARG A 9 -15.04 10.75 10.96
N ASN A 10 -13.76 10.97 10.66
CA ASN A 10 -13.26 10.92 9.29
C ASN A 10 -12.61 9.55 9.07
N PHE A 11 -13.27 8.68 8.32
CA PHE A 11 -12.78 7.34 7.99
C PHE A 11 -11.34 7.34 7.45
N CYS A 12 -10.98 8.34 6.64
CA CYS A 12 -9.67 8.39 5.99
C CYS A 12 -8.49 8.51 6.97
N ILE A 13 -8.73 9.04 8.17
CA ILE A 13 -7.68 9.31 9.16
C ILE A 13 -7.92 8.65 10.52
N ASN A 14 -9.19 8.43 10.90
CA ASN A 14 -9.52 7.90 12.24
C ASN A 14 -9.63 6.37 12.27
N ASP A 15 -9.75 5.72 11.11
CA ASP A 15 -9.88 4.28 10.99
C ASP A 15 -8.65 3.64 10.39
N THR A 16 -8.31 2.45 10.89
CA THR A 16 -7.28 1.61 10.31
C THR A 16 -7.90 0.40 9.63
N TYR A 17 -7.25 -0.09 8.59
CA TYR A 17 -7.69 -1.25 7.83
C TYR A 17 -6.47 -2.04 7.30
N GLU A 18 -6.66 -3.31 6.99
CA GLU A 18 -5.67 -4.08 6.25
C GLU A 18 -5.69 -3.63 4.78
N PRO A 19 -4.60 -3.10 4.22
CA PRO A 19 -4.60 -2.54 2.86
C PRO A 19 -4.80 -3.60 1.76
N GLY A 20 -4.56 -4.87 2.08
CA GLY A 20 -4.66 -5.95 1.12
C GLY A 20 -3.74 -5.72 -0.08
N SER A 21 -4.18 -6.14 -1.26
CA SER A 21 -3.33 -6.15 -2.47
C SER A 21 -2.85 -4.77 -2.96
N ILE A 22 -3.34 -3.65 -2.41
CA ILE A 22 -2.74 -2.33 -2.67
C ILE A 22 -1.32 -2.29 -2.12
N PHE A 23 -1.07 -2.89 -0.95
CA PHE A 23 0.25 -2.93 -0.32
C PHE A 23 1.31 -3.65 -1.16
N LYS A 24 0.91 -4.47 -2.13
CA LYS A 24 1.84 -5.08 -3.09
C LYS A 24 2.65 -4.04 -3.87
N THR A 25 2.14 -2.83 -4.02
CA THR A 25 2.93 -1.70 -4.59
C THR A 25 4.13 -1.38 -3.71
N VAL A 26 3.97 -1.39 -2.40
CA VAL A 26 5.06 -1.16 -1.43
C VAL A 26 6.06 -2.32 -1.46
N THR A 27 5.58 -3.57 -1.44
CA THR A 27 6.44 -4.76 -1.51
C THR A 27 7.22 -4.81 -2.83
N ALA A 28 6.58 -4.50 -3.96
CA ALA A 28 7.22 -4.43 -5.26
C ALA A 28 8.30 -3.35 -5.30
N THR A 29 7.98 -2.17 -4.77
CA THR A 29 8.94 -1.06 -4.65
C THR A 29 10.14 -1.46 -3.80
N ALA A 30 9.93 -2.05 -2.62
CA ALA A 30 11.01 -2.52 -1.76
C ALA A 30 11.88 -3.59 -2.44
N ALA A 31 11.28 -4.51 -3.20
CA ALA A 31 12.00 -5.54 -3.93
C ALA A 31 12.91 -4.97 -5.04
N LEU A 32 12.42 -3.96 -5.77
CA LEU A 32 13.21 -3.27 -6.79
C LEU A 32 14.32 -2.41 -6.17
N GLU A 33 14.02 -1.64 -5.13
CA GLU A 33 14.99 -0.77 -4.43
C GLU A 33 16.13 -1.54 -3.79
N THR A 34 15.86 -2.73 -3.25
CA THR A 34 16.88 -3.60 -2.66
C THR A 34 17.63 -4.43 -3.70
N GLY A 35 17.18 -4.45 -4.94
CA GLY A 35 17.77 -5.24 -6.02
C GLY A 35 17.62 -6.76 -5.85
N VAL A 36 16.81 -7.21 -4.89
CA VAL A 36 16.59 -8.66 -4.66
C VAL A 36 15.67 -9.30 -5.70
N VAL A 37 14.99 -8.45 -6.50
CA VAL A 37 14.16 -8.86 -7.64
C VAL A 37 14.38 -7.88 -8.79
N GLY A 38 14.61 -8.41 -9.99
CA GLY A 38 14.64 -7.67 -11.24
C GLY A 38 13.36 -7.88 -12.06
N LEU A 39 13.13 -7.06 -13.08
CA LEU A 39 11.94 -7.16 -13.95
C LEU A 39 11.84 -8.51 -14.69
N ASN A 40 13.00 -9.14 -14.96
CA ASN A 40 13.09 -10.43 -15.65
C ASN A 40 12.99 -11.63 -14.70
N ASP A 41 12.97 -11.41 -13.39
CA ASP A 41 12.75 -12.51 -12.45
C ASP A 41 11.37 -13.13 -12.65
N SER A 42 11.30 -14.45 -12.63
CA SER A 42 10.08 -15.18 -12.88
C SER A 42 9.63 -16.00 -11.67
N PHE A 43 8.33 -16.22 -11.60
CA PHE A 43 7.69 -17.05 -10.58
C PHE A 43 6.62 -17.94 -11.22
N THR A 44 6.60 -19.23 -10.87
CA THR A 44 5.57 -20.17 -11.32
C THR A 44 4.49 -20.33 -10.25
N CYS A 45 3.29 -19.82 -10.54
CA CYS A 45 2.14 -19.90 -9.65
C CYS A 45 1.28 -21.13 -9.97
N SER A 46 1.19 -22.07 -9.04
CA SER A 46 0.32 -23.26 -9.11
C SER A 46 -1.02 -23.11 -8.38
N GLY A 47 -1.40 -21.87 -8.04
CA GLY A 47 -2.68 -21.57 -7.36
C GLY A 47 -2.57 -21.43 -5.84
N ALA A 48 -1.48 -21.88 -5.22
CA ALA A 48 -1.20 -21.69 -3.79
C ALA A 48 0.30 -21.83 -3.51
N THR A 49 0.70 -21.37 -2.33
CA THR A 49 2.01 -21.65 -1.72
C THR A 49 1.83 -22.01 -0.27
N VAL A 50 2.80 -22.69 0.33
CA VAL A 50 2.79 -23.07 1.74
C VAL A 50 3.94 -22.38 2.45
N VAL A 51 3.65 -21.72 3.55
CA VAL A 51 4.64 -21.09 4.43
C VAL A 51 4.43 -21.64 5.83
N SER A 52 5.40 -22.41 6.32
CA SER A 52 5.26 -23.18 7.56
C SER A 52 4.01 -24.11 7.51
N ASP A 53 3.05 -23.89 8.37
CA ASP A 53 1.78 -24.62 8.43
C ASP A 53 0.61 -23.96 7.66
N ARG A 54 0.84 -22.80 7.05
CA ARG A 54 -0.19 -21.99 6.40
C ARG A 54 -0.18 -22.15 4.88
N ARG A 55 -1.33 -22.50 4.34
CA ARG A 55 -1.57 -22.51 2.90
C ARG A 55 -2.15 -21.17 2.45
N ILE A 56 -1.36 -20.40 1.69
CA ILE A 56 -1.75 -19.12 1.11
C ILE A 56 -2.22 -19.35 -0.33
N ARG A 57 -3.46 -19.00 -0.61
CA ARG A 57 -4.10 -19.23 -1.91
C ARG A 57 -3.97 -18.01 -2.81
N CYS A 58 -3.79 -18.28 -4.10
CA CYS A 58 -4.02 -17.28 -5.15
C CYS A 58 -5.53 -17.13 -5.39
N HIS A 59 -5.96 -15.95 -5.86
CA HIS A 59 -7.33 -15.76 -6.30
C HIS A 59 -7.66 -16.64 -7.53
N LYS A 60 -6.66 -16.86 -8.40
CA LYS A 60 -6.75 -17.86 -9.47
C LYS A 60 -6.29 -19.20 -8.93
N THR A 61 -7.23 -20.02 -8.52
CA THR A 61 -6.96 -21.31 -7.83
C THR A 61 -6.25 -22.34 -8.69
N THR A 62 -6.39 -22.24 -10.01
CA THR A 62 -5.67 -23.08 -11.01
C THR A 62 -4.23 -22.59 -11.25
N GLY A 63 -3.85 -21.46 -10.67
CA GLY A 63 -2.55 -20.83 -10.88
C GLY A 63 -2.46 -19.97 -12.14
N HIS A 64 -1.45 -19.10 -12.16
CA HIS A 64 -1.14 -18.24 -13.31
C HIS A 64 -0.11 -18.85 -14.25
N GLY A 65 0.52 -19.98 -13.87
CA GLY A 65 1.69 -20.49 -14.56
C GLY A 65 2.92 -19.64 -14.29
N THR A 66 3.89 -19.72 -15.19
CA THR A 66 5.12 -18.92 -15.11
C THR A 66 4.86 -17.51 -15.62
N GLN A 67 5.25 -16.52 -14.84
CA GLN A 67 5.08 -15.10 -15.11
C GLN A 67 6.31 -14.34 -14.60
N ASP A 68 6.72 -13.29 -15.28
CA ASP A 68 7.78 -12.40 -14.82
C ASP A 68 7.29 -11.53 -13.66
N PHE A 69 8.20 -10.74 -13.07
CA PHE A 69 7.89 -9.85 -11.97
C PHE A 69 6.72 -8.90 -12.29
N THR A 70 6.74 -8.27 -13.46
CA THR A 70 5.72 -7.33 -13.92
C THR A 70 4.34 -7.97 -13.97
N HIS A 71 4.22 -9.15 -14.60
CA HIS A 71 2.97 -9.88 -14.67
C HIS A 71 2.49 -10.40 -13.32
N THR A 72 3.40 -10.63 -12.32
CA THR A 72 2.96 -10.95 -10.96
C THR A 72 2.21 -9.79 -10.31
N VAL A 73 2.57 -8.53 -10.64
CA VAL A 73 1.86 -7.32 -10.19
C VAL A 73 0.53 -7.18 -10.92
N TYR A 74 0.53 -7.33 -12.26
CA TYR A 74 -0.67 -7.27 -13.11
C TYR A 74 -1.75 -8.24 -12.65
N ASN A 75 -1.34 -9.47 -12.39
CA ASN A 75 -2.20 -10.55 -11.94
C ASN A 75 -2.45 -10.55 -10.43
N SER A 76 -1.87 -9.62 -9.69
CA SER A 76 -2.02 -9.56 -8.22
C SER A 76 -1.78 -10.92 -7.53
N CYS A 77 -0.76 -11.67 -7.96
CA CYS A 77 -0.50 -13.06 -7.57
C CYS A 77 0.01 -13.17 -6.12
N ASN A 78 -0.81 -13.63 -5.18
CA ASN A 78 -0.40 -13.77 -3.77
C ASN A 78 0.83 -14.67 -3.58
N PRO A 79 0.90 -15.90 -4.17
CA PRO A 79 2.09 -16.75 -4.02
C PRO A 79 3.39 -16.09 -4.49
N ALA A 80 3.35 -15.31 -5.58
CA ALA A 80 4.51 -14.57 -6.06
C ALA A 80 4.93 -13.51 -5.03
N PHE A 81 3.98 -12.76 -4.48
CA PHE A 81 4.29 -11.74 -3.48
C PHE A 81 4.79 -12.30 -2.15
N VAL A 82 4.38 -13.52 -1.78
CA VAL A 82 5.02 -14.26 -0.66
C VAL A 82 6.50 -14.49 -0.95
N GLU A 83 6.86 -14.91 -2.16
CA GLU A 83 8.27 -15.11 -2.54
C GLU A 83 9.04 -13.79 -2.61
N TRP A 84 8.45 -12.74 -3.20
CA TRP A 84 9.10 -11.43 -3.28
C TRP A 84 9.32 -10.83 -1.89
N GLY A 85 8.32 -10.91 -1.00
CA GLY A 85 8.46 -10.47 0.39
C GLY A 85 9.49 -11.27 1.17
N ARG A 86 9.61 -12.58 0.92
CA ARG A 86 10.65 -13.44 1.51
C ARG A 86 12.05 -12.99 1.07
N ARG A 87 12.24 -12.64 -0.21
CA ARG A 87 13.52 -12.12 -0.72
C ARG A 87 13.85 -10.75 -0.16
N VAL A 88 12.87 -9.86 -0.02
CA VAL A 88 13.03 -8.55 0.63
C VAL A 88 13.48 -8.72 2.08
N GLY A 89 12.90 -9.67 2.79
CA GLY A 89 13.18 -9.92 4.21
C GLY A 89 12.51 -8.92 5.15
N THR A 90 12.46 -9.26 6.43
CA THR A 90 11.77 -8.45 7.46
C THR A 90 12.40 -7.06 7.62
N ASP A 91 13.72 -6.99 7.67
CA ASP A 91 14.44 -5.73 7.90
C ASP A 91 14.18 -4.70 6.80
N ASN A 92 14.29 -5.12 5.53
CA ASN A 92 14.02 -4.24 4.41
C ASN A 92 12.52 -3.92 4.28
N MET A 93 11.64 -4.85 4.61
CA MET A 93 10.19 -4.58 4.62
C MET A 93 9.88 -3.43 5.59
N TYR A 94 10.37 -3.47 6.83
CA TYR A 94 10.19 -2.41 7.81
C TYR A 94 10.89 -1.11 7.40
N LEU A 95 12.10 -1.21 6.83
CA LEU A 95 12.82 -0.04 6.33
C LEU A 95 11.99 0.73 5.28
N TYR A 96 11.45 0.02 4.27
CA TYR A 96 10.67 0.68 3.21
C TYR A 96 9.27 1.09 3.66
N MET A 97 8.65 0.36 4.59
CA MET A 97 7.44 0.85 5.26
C MET A 97 7.72 2.17 6.01
N GLY A 98 8.85 2.28 6.68
CA GLY A 98 9.29 3.52 7.35
C GLY A 98 9.54 4.66 6.38
N LYS A 99 10.35 4.42 5.33
CA LYS A 99 10.65 5.41 4.28
C LYS A 99 9.40 5.93 3.58
N LEU A 100 8.39 5.07 3.37
CA LEU A 100 7.11 5.42 2.75
C LEU A 100 6.07 5.94 3.77
N GLY A 101 6.49 6.21 5.02
CA GLY A 101 5.66 6.84 6.05
C GLY A 101 4.52 5.99 6.61
N LEU A 102 4.60 4.65 6.46
CA LEU A 102 3.54 3.73 6.90
C LEU A 102 3.67 3.32 8.39
N LEU A 103 4.79 3.61 9.04
CA LEU A 103 5.03 3.27 10.44
C LEU A 103 4.72 4.41 11.41
N THR A 104 4.44 5.60 10.90
CA THR A 104 4.16 6.82 11.68
C THR A 104 2.89 7.50 11.17
N LYS A 105 2.33 8.38 11.99
CA LYS A 105 1.25 9.28 11.56
C LYS A 105 1.74 10.17 10.41
N THR A 106 0.83 10.57 9.53
CA THR A 106 1.18 11.40 8.37
C THR A 106 1.49 12.85 8.75
N GLY A 107 0.98 13.29 9.90
CA GLY A 107 1.06 14.69 10.31
C GLY A 107 0.05 15.59 9.59
N ILE A 108 -1.01 15.01 9.03
CA ILE A 108 -2.12 15.78 8.46
C ILE A 108 -2.67 16.77 9.49
N ASP A 109 -3.02 17.96 9.06
CA ASP A 109 -3.52 19.06 9.88
C ASP A 109 -4.98 18.88 10.36
N LEU A 110 -5.41 17.62 10.49
CA LEU A 110 -6.69 17.22 11.05
C LEU A 110 -6.51 16.43 12.35
N SER A 111 -7.42 16.62 13.30
CA SER A 111 -7.37 15.93 14.58
C SER A 111 -7.80 14.48 14.50
N GLY A 112 -7.29 13.65 15.42
CA GLY A 112 -7.76 12.27 15.59
C GLY A 112 -7.13 11.25 14.64
N GLU A 113 -5.99 11.57 14.00
CA GLU A 113 -5.28 10.61 13.15
C GLU A 113 -4.88 9.36 13.96
N ALA A 114 -5.29 8.18 13.48
CA ALA A 114 -4.95 6.89 14.08
C ALA A 114 -3.50 6.50 13.73
N GLY A 115 -2.89 5.74 14.63
CA GLY A 115 -1.56 5.16 14.39
C GLY A 115 -1.64 3.80 13.70
N THR A 116 -0.54 3.38 13.11
CA THR A 116 -0.36 2.05 12.53
C THR A 116 -0.44 0.96 13.60
N ILE A 117 -1.14 -0.13 13.31
CA ILE A 117 -1.19 -1.33 14.12
C ILE A 117 -0.38 -2.40 13.39
N ILE A 118 0.77 -2.77 13.94
CA ILE A 118 1.70 -3.72 13.33
C ILE A 118 2.45 -4.50 14.39
N HIS A 119 2.90 -5.70 14.09
CA HIS A 119 3.81 -6.46 14.95
C HIS A 119 5.12 -5.70 15.15
N LYS A 120 5.76 -5.90 16.30
CA LYS A 120 7.15 -5.48 16.45
C LYS A 120 8.02 -6.30 15.50
N GLN A 121 9.02 -5.67 14.90
CA GLN A 121 9.88 -6.30 13.88
C GLN A 121 10.51 -7.60 14.38
N GLU A 122 10.95 -7.65 15.63
CA GLU A 122 11.54 -8.84 16.28
C GLU A 122 10.60 -10.03 16.42
N ASN A 123 9.29 -9.80 16.34
CA ASN A 123 8.24 -10.82 16.48
C ASN A 123 7.67 -11.27 15.12
N VAL A 124 8.24 -10.81 14.01
CA VAL A 124 7.77 -11.17 12.66
C VAL A 124 8.43 -12.49 12.24
N GLY A 125 7.64 -13.55 12.23
CA GLY A 125 8.04 -14.84 11.67
C GLY A 125 7.76 -14.95 10.16
N ALA A 126 8.03 -16.13 9.61
CA ALA A 126 7.86 -16.39 8.18
C ALA A 126 6.41 -16.21 7.70
N VAL A 127 5.42 -16.56 8.53
CA VAL A 127 3.99 -16.44 8.20
C VAL A 127 3.55 -14.99 8.21
N GLU A 128 3.96 -14.22 9.23
CA GLU A 128 3.66 -12.79 9.34
C GLU A 128 4.27 -12.03 8.15
N LEU A 129 5.54 -12.25 7.82
CA LEU A 129 6.19 -11.63 6.67
C LEU A 129 5.48 -11.99 5.35
N ALA A 130 5.08 -13.25 5.19
CA ALA A 130 4.34 -13.70 4.02
C ALA A 130 3.00 -12.99 3.88
N THR A 131 2.23 -12.84 4.96
CA THR A 131 0.94 -12.14 4.92
C THR A 131 1.10 -10.63 4.78
N MET A 132 2.11 -10.04 5.42
CA MET A 132 2.46 -8.63 5.24
C MET A 132 2.80 -8.31 3.79
N SER A 133 3.48 -9.20 3.07
CA SER A 133 3.90 -8.96 1.68
C SER A 133 2.75 -8.68 0.70
N PHE A 134 1.52 -9.06 1.05
CA PHE A 134 0.32 -8.74 0.28
C PHE A 134 -0.74 -7.96 1.07
N GLY A 135 -0.31 -7.29 2.17
CA GLY A 135 -1.10 -6.29 2.88
C GLY A 135 -2.07 -6.81 3.93
N GLN A 136 -1.75 -7.93 4.58
CA GLN A 136 -2.49 -8.48 5.72
C GLN A 136 -1.63 -8.54 6.99
N SER A 137 -2.25 -8.81 8.14
CA SER A 137 -1.62 -8.91 9.46
C SER A 137 -1.05 -7.60 10.01
N PHE A 138 -1.46 -6.46 9.47
CA PHE A 138 -1.21 -5.12 10.00
C PHE A 138 -2.30 -4.16 9.50
N GLN A 139 -2.44 -3.01 10.16
CA GLN A 139 -3.44 -2.01 9.79
C GLN A 139 -2.82 -0.61 9.72
N ILE A 140 -3.24 0.13 8.72
CA ILE A 140 -2.86 1.52 8.45
C ILE A 140 -4.09 2.35 8.11
N THR A 141 -3.99 3.67 8.16
CA THR A 141 -5.08 4.54 7.72
C THR A 141 -5.10 4.67 6.18
N PRO A 142 -6.26 4.97 5.57
CA PRO A 142 -6.34 5.27 4.14
C PRO A 142 -5.39 6.40 3.71
N VAL A 143 -5.24 7.45 4.51
CA VAL A 143 -4.34 8.57 4.17
C VAL A 143 -2.86 8.16 4.20
N GLN A 144 -2.45 7.26 5.12
CA GLN A 144 -1.10 6.70 5.10
C GLN A 144 -0.83 5.92 3.80
N MET A 145 -1.77 5.07 3.38
CA MET A 145 -1.61 4.31 2.14
C MET A 145 -1.58 5.23 0.91
N LEU A 146 -2.46 6.24 0.86
CA LEU A 146 -2.48 7.23 -0.23
C LEU A 146 -1.15 8.00 -0.30
N ARG A 147 -0.62 8.44 0.85
CA ARG A 147 0.68 9.12 0.95
C ARG A 147 1.81 8.23 0.42
N ALA A 148 1.84 6.95 0.80
CA ALA A 148 2.86 6.01 0.35
C ALA A 148 2.79 5.77 -1.17
N VAL A 149 1.59 5.55 -1.73
CA VAL A 149 1.42 5.37 -3.18
C VAL A 149 1.79 6.65 -3.93
N SER A 150 1.41 7.84 -3.40
CA SER A 150 1.83 9.12 -3.97
C SER A 150 3.36 9.22 -4.05
N ALA A 151 4.08 8.84 -3.00
CA ALA A 151 5.55 8.84 -3.02
C ALA A 151 6.11 7.87 -4.07
N ILE A 152 5.49 6.70 -4.25
CA ILE A 152 5.90 5.71 -5.25
C ILE A 152 5.78 6.28 -6.67
N VAL A 153 4.80 7.13 -6.96
CA VAL A 153 4.54 7.60 -8.34
C VAL A 153 4.98 9.04 -8.63
N ASN A 154 5.48 9.79 -7.63
CA ASN A 154 5.87 11.21 -7.78
C ASN A 154 7.38 11.45 -7.79
N GLY A 155 8.18 10.42 -8.06
CA GLY A 155 9.65 10.51 -8.05
C GLY A 155 10.28 10.22 -6.67
N GLY A 156 9.55 9.62 -5.75
CA GLY A 156 10.06 9.22 -4.43
C GLY A 156 9.90 10.29 -3.34
N ARG A 157 9.05 11.28 -3.53
CA ARG A 157 8.84 12.38 -2.57
C ARG A 157 7.70 12.07 -1.62
N LEU A 158 8.01 11.92 -0.33
CA LEU A 158 7.02 11.70 0.71
C LEU A 158 6.55 13.05 1.28
N VAL A 159 5.35 13.47 0.89
CA VAL A 159 4.76 14.76 1.28
C VAL A 159 3.92 14.64 2.55
N THR A 160 3.77 15.71 3.31
CA THR A 160 2.80 15.79 4.40
C THR A 160 1.45 16.24 3.83
N PRO A 161 0.40 15.39 3.92
CA PRO A 161 -0.94 15.79 3.47
C PRO A 161 -1.47 16.92 4.36
N HIS A 162 -2.15 17.89 3.77
CA HIS A 162 -2.68 19.07 4.50
C HIS A 162 -3.84 19.71 3.74
N PHE A 163 -4.63 20.50 4.45
CA PHE A 163 -5.73 21.30 3.94
C PHE A 163 -5.47 22.81 4.11
N GLY A 164 -4.87 23.22 5.24
CA GLY A 164 -4.58 24.63 5.50
C GLY A 164 -3.36 25.09 4.71
N LEU A 165 -3.44 26.21 4.05
CA LEU A 165 -2.29 26.87 3.40
C LEU A 165 -1.87 28.12 4.18
N TYR A 166 -2.84 28.94 4.57
CA TYR A 166 -2.60 30.17 5.30
C TYR A 166 -3.89 30.61 6.01
N THR A 167 -3.75 31.54 6.96
CA THR A 167 -4.85 32.33 7.49
C THR A 167 -4.74 33.75 6.98
N SER A 168 -5.88 34.39 6.69
CA SER A 168 -5.96 35.79 6.27
C SER A 168 -6.87 36.59 7.19
N SER A 169 -6.60 37.89 7.30
CA SER A 169 -7.50 38.86 7.93
C SER A 169 -8.68 39.21 7.02
N SER A 170 -9.62 39.98 7.54
CA SER A 170 -10.84 40.36 6.81
C SER A 170 -10.58 41.23 5.55
N ASP A 171 -9.43 41.89 5.49
CA ASP A 171 -8.99 42.68 4.31
C ASP A 171 -8.24 41.83 3.27
N GLY A 172 -8.08 40.50 3.52
CA GLY A 172 -7.40 39.59 2.62
C GLY A 172 -5.88 39.49 2.80
N SER A 173 -5.29 40.27 3.72
CA SER A 173 -3.85 40.14 4.00
C SER A 173 -3.55 38.82 4.71
N VAL A 174 -2.48 38.11 4.28
CA VAL A 174 -2.03 36.86 4.91
C VAL A 174 -1.47 37.18 6.29
N VAL A 175 -2.03 36.54 7.34
CA VAL A 175 -1.61 36.69 8.73
C VAL A 175 -0.60 35.63 9.11
N ASN A 176 -0.82 34.38 8.67
CA ASN A 176 0.07 33.28 8.96
C ASN A 176 0.07 32.27 7.80
N GLU A 177 1.23 31.84 7.37
CA GLU A 177 1.41 30.82 6.33
C GLU A 177 1.88 29.53 6.98
N PHE A 178 1.30 28.39 6.57
CA PHE A 178 1.66 27.09 7.10
C PHE A 178 2.74 26.44 6.23
N ALA A 179 3.77 25.90 6.89
CA ALA A 179 4.84 25.15 6.21
C ALA A 179 4.71 23.66 6.52
N TYR A 180 4.77 22.84 5.48
CA TYR A 180 4.69 21.39 5.59
C TYR A 180 5.97 20.74 5.08
N SER A 181 6.41 19.71 5.79
CA SER A 181 7.63 18.99 5.42
C SER A 181 7.39 18.07 4.21
N THR A 182 8.42 17.97 3.38
CA THR A 182 8.54 16.95 2.35
C THR A 182 9.84 16.19 2.60
N GLN A 183 9.80 14.88 2.58
CA GLN A 183 10.99 14.05 2.59
C GLN A 183 11.26 13.61 1.16
N ASP A 184 12.39 14.02 0.62
CA ASP A 184 12.86 13.59 -0.69
C ASP A 184 13.56 12.22 -0.58
N GLU A 185 13.61 11.48 -1.71
CA GLU A 185 14.34 10.21 -1.83
C GLU A 185 13.87 9.11 -0.87
N ALA A 186 12.57 9.04 -0.58
CA ALA A 186 12.00 7.87 0.08
C ALA A 186 12.26 6.59 -0.74
N ILE A 187 12.23 6.74 -2.07
CA ILE A 187 12.68 5.75 -3.07
C ILE A 187 13.41 6.48 -4.20
N SER A 188 14.14 5.74 -5.03
CA SER A 188 14.81 6.30 -6.20
C SER A 188 13.79 6.75 -7.28
N SER A 189 14.14 7.79 -8.04
CA SER A 189 13.34 8.23 -9.18
C SER A 189 13.22 7.14 -10.25
N GLN A 190 14.25 6.32 -10.42
CA GLN A 190 14.24 5.19 -11.34
C GLN A 190 13.18 4.15 -10.96
N THR A 191 13.10 3.77 -9.67
CA THR A 191 12.06 2.84 -9.18
C THR A 191 10.69 3.47 -9.33
N SER A 192 10.53 4.76 -9.06
CA SER A 192 9.27 5.48 -9.26
C SER A 192 8.79 5.38 -10.72
N GLU A 193 9.66 5.68 -11.70
CA GLU A 193 9.32 5.56 -13.13
C GLU A 193 8.99 4.13 -13.53
N THR A 194 9.70 3.15 -12.99
CA THR A 194 9.42 1.73 -13.21
C THR A 194 8.06 1.35 -12.66
N MET A 195 7.75 1.76 -11.44
CA MET A 195 6.46 1.46 -10.80
C MET A 195 5.29 2.15 -11.49
N LYS A 196 5.45 3.37 -12.00
CA LYS A 196 4.42 4.03 -12.83
C LYS A 196 4.03 3.19 -14.03
N LYS A 197 5.03 2.70 -14.79
CA LYS A 197 4.80 1.84 -15.94
C LYS A 197 4.12 0.52 -15.57
N ILE A 198 4.55 -0.10 -14.47
CA ILE A 198 3.93 -1.33 -13.96
C ILE A 198 2.47 -1.07 -13.57
N LEU A 199 2.18 0.03 -12.85
CA LEU A 199 0.82 0.35 -12.43
C LEU A 199 -0.09 0.73 -13.60
N GLU A 200 0.45 1.39 -14.63
CA GLU A 200 -0.27 1.62 -15.90
C GLU A 200 -0.62 0.31 -16.59
N GLY A 201 0.33 -0.64 -16.65
CA GLY A 201 0.08 -1.98 -17.19
C GLY A 201 -0.96 -2.79 -16.41
N VAL A 202 -1.11 -2.56 -15.10
CA VAL A 202 -2.23 -3.17 -14.32
C VAL A 202 -3.58 -2.73 -14.89
N VAL A 203 -3.70 -1.47 -15.36
CA VAL A 203 -4.94 -0.92 -15.92
C VAL A 203 -5.09 -1.27 -17.39
N SER A 204 -4.03 -1.22 -18.20
CA SER A 204 -4.11 -1.48 -19.63
C SER A 204 -4.21 -2.98 -19.97
N GLU A 205 -3.54 -3.86 -19.20
CA GLU A 205 -3.39 -5.28 -19.54
C GLU A 205 -3.76 -6.23 -18.39
N GLY A 206 -3.77 -5.72 -17.15
CA GLY A 206 -3.96 -6.52 -15.95
C GLY A 206 -5.39 -6.56 -15.42
N GLY A 207 -5.51 -6.81 -14.10
CA GLY A 207 -6.80 -6.91 -13.41
C GLY A 207 -7.56 -5.59 -13.23
N GLY A 208 -6.98 -4.46 -13.64
CA GLY A 208 -7.53 -3.10 -13.49
C GLY A 208 -8.23 -2.53 -14.73
N THR A 209 -8.47 -3.32 -15.77
CA THR A 209 -8.98 -2.87 -17.08
C THR A 209 -10.30 -2.09 -17.04
N LYS A 210 -11.08 -2.24 -15.96
CA LYS A 210 -12.31 -1.45 -15.75
C LYS A 210 -12.06 0.04 -15.52
N ALA A 211 -10.84 0.42 -15.15
CA ALA A 211 -10.43 1.80 -14.96
C ALA A 211 -9.79 2.41 -16.21
N TYR A 212 -9.63 1.65 -17.29
CA TYR A 212 -9.05 2.13 -18.53
C TYR A 212 -9.94 3.18 -19.19
N ILE A 213 -9.34 4.30 -19.60
CA ILE A 213 -9.99 5.37 -20.36
C ILE A 213 -9.08 5.68 -21.55
N ASP A 214 -9.62 5.57 -22.76
CA ASP A 214 -8.87 5.87 -23.97
C ASP A 214 -8.37 7.33 -23.99
N GLY A 215 -7.11 7.52 -24.40
CA GLY A 215 -6.45 8.83 -24.40
C GLY A 215 -5.88 9.27 -23.04
N TYR A 216 -6.03 8.48 -21.98
CA TYR A 216 -5.46 8.78 -20.66
C TYR A 216 -4.49 7.70 -20.18
N SER A 217 -3.36 8.13 -19.60
CA SER A 217 -2.44 7.25 -18.88
C SER A 217 -2.92 7.10 -17.44
N ILE A 218 -3.47 5.92 -17.12
CA ILE A 218 -4.04 5.62 -15.80
C ILE A 218 -3.30 4.43 -15.21
N GLY A 219 -2.70 4.63 -14.05
CA GLY A 219 -2.13 3.57 -13.24
C GLY A 219 -3.04 3.22 -12.06
N GLY A 220 -3.03 1.96 -11.62
CA GLY A 220 -3.85 1.55 -10.48
C GLY A 220 -3.48 0.19 -9.93
N LYS A 221 -4.07 -0.14 -8.78
CA LYS A 221 -3.96 -1.48 -8.17
C LYS A 221 -5.27 -1.85 -7.50
N THR A 222 -5.86 -2.96 -7.93
CA THR A 222 -7.07 -3.52 -7.30
C THR A 222 -6.70 -4.23 -6.00
N ALA A 223 -7.59 -4.16 -5.01
CA ALA A 223 -7.47 -4.92 -3.79
C ALA A 223 -8.79 -5.48 -3.29
N THR A 224 -8.69 -6.62 -2.61
CA THR A 224 -9.73 -7.17 -1.77
C THR A 224 -9.09 -7.48 -0.43
N SER A 225 -9.65 -6.97 0.64
CA SER A 225 -9.20 -7.22 2.01
C SER A 225 -10.30 -7.83 2.84
N GLN A 226 -9.91 -8.46 3.94
CA GLN A 226 -10.86 -8.92 4.96
C GLN A 226 -11.01 -7.81 6.01
N LYS A 227 -12.24 -7.52 6.39
CA LYS A 227 -12.55 -6.57 7.45
C LYS A 227 -13.16 -7.34 8.62
N LEU A 228 -12.64 -7.08 9.82
CA LEU A 228 -13.24 -7.55 11.06
C LEU A 228 -14.15 -6.44 11.62
N PRO A 229 -15.48 -6.51 11.42
CA PRO A 229 -16.38 -5.53 12.00
C PRO A 229 -16.32 -5.58 13.53
N ARG A 230 -16.38 -4.41 14.19
CA ARG A 230 -16.34 -4.31 15.65
C ARG A 230 -17.41 -5.22 16.26
N GLY A 231 -17.00 -6.09 17.19
CA GLY A 231 -17.89 -6.99 17.93
C GLY A 231 -18.41 -8.22 17.17
N SER A 232 -18.04 -8.40 15.88
CA SER A 232 -18.57 -9.52 15.09
C SER A 232 -17.82 -10.84 15.28
N GLY A 233 -16.54 -10.78 15.67
CA GLY A 233 -15.67 -11.97 15.74
C GLY A 233 -15.47 -12.71 14.42
N LYS A 234 -16.04 -12.21 13.30
CA LYS A 234 -15.97 -12.82 11.97
C LYS A 234 -15.49 -11.83 10.93
N TYR A 235 -14.56 -12.27 10.09
CA TYR A 235 -14.10 -11.50 8.94
C TYR A 235 -15.15 -11.47 7.82
N ILE A 236 -15.34 -10.32 7.22
CA ILE A 236 -16.09 -10.13 5.98
C ILE A 236 -15.15 -9.65 4.88
N SER A 237 -15.43 -10.03 3.64
CA SER A 237 -14.68 -9.50 2.49
C SER A 237 -15.04 -8.05 2.26
N CYS A 238 -14.04 -7.19 2.12
CA CYS A 238 -14.18 -5.78 1.78
C CYS A 238 -13.46 -5.51 0.45
N LEU A 239 -14.16 -4.95 -0.52
CA LEU A 239 -13.58 -4.55 -1.80
C LEU A 239 -12.99 -3.17 -1.63
N LEU A 240 -11.71 -3.03 -1.96
CA LEU A 240 -10.98 -1.76 -1.97
C LEU A 240 -10.61 -1.43 -3.41
N TYR A 241 -11.00 -0.24 -3.86
CA TYR A 241 -10.57 0.33 -5.14
C TYR A 241 -9.66 1.53 -4.84
N THR A 242 -8.50 1.55 -5.46
CA THR A 242 -7.62 2.73 -5.53
C THR A 242 -7.10 2.87 -6.93
#